data_ac499ed702076fd09d373c9c3ee8b5b9
#
_entry.id   ac499ed702076fd09d373c9c3ee8b5b9
#
_cell.length_a   1.000
_cell.length_b   1.000
_cell.length_c   1.000
_cell.angle_alpha   90.00
_cell.angle_beta   90.00
_cell.angle_gamma   90.00
#
_symmetry.space_group_name_H-M   'P 1'
#
loop_
_entity.id
_entity.type
_entity.pdbx_description
1 polymer ?
#
loop_
_entity_poly.entity_id
_entity_poly.type
_entity_poly.pdbx_seq_one_letter_code
_entity_poly.pdbx_strand_id
1 'polypeptide(L)'
;MRKHSIKTIVGLALILVCTTTGLFAAGAKETSTDPLAQLKAKGKLTVGCKVDVPSFGYKNINTGVIEGFEIDLSKAVAKHIFGDENAVEFTPVTAKTRGPLLDTGELDMVAATFTVTEERKNSWDFSTIYYVDAVAIMVKKDSSFATFKDLDGKTIGVAQSATTKKSLEAGAKDAGITLKYSEYATYPEIKVALDSGRIDAFSVDFAILNGYLEDSCKLLSERFAKQDYGIAVKKGNTALLDAVNSTIADLKKSGELDAMLSKWGLK
;
A
#
# COMPACT_ATOMS: atom_id res chain seq x y z
N MET A 1 25.61 75.91 -50.25
CA MET A 1 26.97 76.53 -50.21
C MET A 1 27.88 75.66 -49.36
N ARG A 2 29.00 75.24 -50.03
CA ARG A 2 30.33 74.91 -49.49
C ARG A 2 30.44 73.99 -48.29
N LYS A 3 30.94 72.74 -48.54
CA LYS A 3 32.35 72.26 -48.52
C LYS A 3 32.99 72.46 -47.16
N HIS A 4 33.52 71.39 -46.49
CA HIS A 4 34.77 70.74 -46.81
C HIS A 4 34.95 69.44 -46.04
N SER A 5 35.50 68.50 -46.71
CA SER A 5 36.21 67.28 -46.35
C SER A 5 37.48 67.59 -45.57
N ILE A 6 37.86 66.71 -44.63
CA ILE A 6 39.24 66.31 -44.41
C ILE A 6 39.28 64.89 -43.83
N LYS A 7 40.03 64.08 -44.50
CA LYS A 7 40.48 62.78 -44.15
C LYS A 7 41.67 62.86 -43.16
N THR A 8 41.77 62.07 -42.22
CA THR A 8 43.09 61.63 -41.73
C THR A 8 43.01 60.19 -41.16
N ILE A 9 43.91 59.38 -41.62
CA ILE A 9 44.22 57.99 -41.41
C ILE A 9 45.17 57.88 -40.15
N VAL A 10 45.29 56.64 -39.60
CA VAL A 10 46.29 56.06 -38.67
C VAL A 10 45.69 55.92 -37.29
N GLY A 11 45.69 54.76 -36.76
CA GLY A 11 46.63 53.70 -36.61
C GLY A 11 46.04 52.45 -35.89
N LEU A 12 46.49 51.37 -36.37
CA LEU A 12 46.27 49.99 -35.94
C LEU A 12 46.95 49.75 -34.58
N ALA A 13 46.18 49.39 -33.56
CA ALA A 13 46.70 48.74 -32.36
C ALA A 13 45.84 47.53 -32.02
N LEU A 14 46.34 46.39 -32.42
CA LEU A 14 45.73 45.10 -32.10
C LEU A 14 46.09 44.75 -30.64
N ILE A 15 45.14 44.92 -29.73
CA ILE A 15 45.23 44.39 -28.37
C ILE A 15 44.46 43.08 -28.35
N LEU A 16 45.22 41.97 -28.38
CA LEU A 16 44.73 40.63 -28.23
C LEU A 16 44.44 40.40 -26.73
N VAL A 17 43.17 40.61 -26.30
CA VAL A 17 42.70 40.23 -24.98
C VAL A 17 42.31 38.77 -25.03
N CYS A 18 43.20 37.87 -24.59
CA CYS A 18 42.84 36.52 -24.29
C CYS A 18 41.88 36.48 -23.09
N THR A 19 40.59 36.49 -23.32
CA THR A 19 39.58 36.12 -22.30
C THR A 19 39.57 34.62 -22.21
N THR A 20 40.27 34.09 -21.20
CA THR A 20 40.09 32.71 -20.72
C THR A 20 38.72 32.61 -20.09
N THR A 21 37.74 32.25 -20.89
CA THR A 21 36.43 31.77 -20.35
C THR A 21 36.70 30.47 -19.69
N GLY A 22 36.93 30.50 -18.38
CA GLY A 22 36.87 29.29 -17.53
C GLY A 22 35.44 28.69 -17.66
N LEU A 23 35.31 27.58 -18.40
CA LEU A 23 34.15 26.72 -18.31
C LEU A 23 34.13 26.16 -16.88
N PHE A 24 33.35 26.83 -16.01
CA PHE A 24 32.80 26.13 -14.86
C PHE A 24 31.76 25.14 -15.42
N ALA A 25 32.22 23.93 -15.74
CA ALA A 25 31.34 22.78 -15.84
C ALA A 25 30.75 22.56 -14.44
N ALA A 26 29.66 23.29 -14.12
CA ALA A 26 28.78 22.87 -13.07
C ALA A 26 28.30 21.46 -13.48
N GLY A 27 28.84 20.44 -12.84
CA GLY A 27 28.41 19.05 -13.02
C GLY A 27 26.92 19.00 -12.75
N ALA A 28 26.10 19.08 -13.79
CA ALA A 28 24.73 18.66 -13.71
C ALA A 28 24.80 17.21 -13.23
N LYS A 29 24.37 16.96 -11.99
CA LYS A 29 24.17 15.62 -11.46
C LYS A 29 23.20 14.96 -12.43
N GLU A 30 23.70 14.08 -13.30
CA GLU A 30 22.82 13.28 -14.15
C GLU A 30 21.81 12.61 -13.22
N THR A 31 20.56 13.05 -13.29
CA THR A 31 19.47 12.37 -12.60
C THR A 31 19.34 11.02 -13.29
N SER A 32 19.81 9.99 -12.63
CA SER A 32 19.66 8.61 -13.09
C SER A 32 18.19 8.39 -13.49
N THR A 33 17.97 7.85 -14.68
CA THR A 33 16.63 7.44 -15.13
C THR A 33 16.17 6.15 -14.46
N ASP A 34 17.06 5.47 -13.73
CA ASP A 34 16.75 4.27 -12.96
C ASP A 34 15.93 4.63 -11.71
N PRO A 35 14.65 4.17 -11.59
CA PRO A 35 13.80 4.45 -10.45
C PRO A 35 14.38 4.00 -9.11
N LEU A 36 15.14 2.90 -9.08
CA LEU A 36 15.77 2.41 -7.86
C LEU A 36 16.94 3.30 -7.42
N ALA A 37 17.72 3.82 -8.38
CA ALA A 37 18.77 4.79 -8.07
C ALA A 37 18.19 6.11 -7.54
N GLN A 38 17.06 6.57 -8.10
CA GLN A 38 16.33 7.74 -7.59
C GLN A 38 15.82 7.49 -6.16
N LEU A 39 15.25 6.32 -5.89
CA LEU A 39 14.79 5.92 -4.57
C LEU A 39 15.96 5.90 -3.56
N LYS A 40 17.10 5.30 -3.95
CA LYS A 40 18.32 5.31 -3.13
C LYS A 40 18.83 6.71 -2.84
N ALA A 41 18.76 7.61 -3.82
CA ALA A 41 19.13 9.02 -3.62
C ALA A 41 18.16 9.77 -2.69
N LYS A 42 16.88 9.38 -2.65
CA LYS A 42 15.87 9.88 -1.69
C LYS A 42 16.18 9.44 -0.25
N GLY A 43 16.89 8.32 -0.06
CA GLY A 43 17.37 7.82 1.22
C GLY A 43 16.33 7.14 2.10
N LYS A 44 15.09 7.02 1.66
CA LYS A 44 14.01 6.34 2.40
C LYS A 44 12.91 5.82 1.48
N LEU A 45 12.22 4.78 1.93
CA LEU A 45 11.06 4.17 1.29
C LEU A 45 9.78 4.73 1.92
N THR A 46 8.87 5.29 1.12
CA THR A 46 7.55 5.73 1.61
C THR A 46 6.52 4.63 1.36
N VAL A 47 5.95 4.09 2.43
CA VAL A 47 5.08 2.91 2.40
C VAL A 47 3.68 3.25 2.86
N GLY A 48 2.69 2.97 2.03
CA GLY A 48 1.28 2.96 2.43
C GLY A 48 0.99 1.72 3.27
N CYS A 49 0.60 1.91 4.52
CA CYS A 49 0.31 0.82 5.45
C CYS A 49 -1.04 0.98 6.13
N LYS A 50 -1.61 -0.12 6.62
CA LYS A 50 -2.75 -0.09 7.54
C LYS A 50 -2.31 0.40 8.91
N VAL A 51 -3.24 1.03 9.63
CA VAL A 51 -3.05 1.46 11.03
C VAL A 51 -4.20 1.00 11.92
N ASP A 52 -5.15 0.29 11.33
CA ASP A 52 -6.38 -0.19 11.94
C ASP A 52 -6.55 -1.72 11.80
N VAL A 53 -5.50 -2.45 11.38
CA VAL A 53 -5.56 -3.91 11.21
C VAL A 53 -4.58 -4.57 12.18
N PRO A 54 -5.07 -5.07 13.32
CA PRO A 54 -4.24 -5.87 14.24
C PRO A 54 -3.50 -6.99 13.51
N SER A 55 -2.31 -7.32 13.95
CA SER A 55 -1.37 -8.28 13.36
C SER A 55 -0.73 -7.85 12.03
N PHE A 56 -1.33 -7.04 11.18
CA PHE A 56 -0.76 -6.61 9.88
C PHE A 56 -0.13 -5.22 9.93
N GLY A 57 -0.93 -4.21 10.26
CA GLY A 57 -0.51 -2.83 10.43
C GLY A 57 -1.48 -2.13 11.39
N TYR A 58 -1.02 -1.87 12.58
CA TYR A 58 -1.82 -1.33 13.67
C TYR A 58 -1.07 -0.23 14.40
N LYS A 59 -1.75 0.90 14.63
CA LYS A 59 -1.19 1.96 15.46
C LYS A 59 -1.56 1.68 16.92
N ASN A 60 -0.56 1.29 17.70
CA ASN A 60 -0.73 1.04 19.13
C ASN A 60 -1.17 2.33 19.83
N ILE A 61 -2.34 2.31 20.48
CA ILE A 61 -2.94 3.49 21.09
C ILE A 61 -2.12 4.03 22.28
N ASN A 62 -1.36 3.16 22.94
CA ASN A 62 -0.60 3.53 24.13
C ASN A 62 0.77 4.13 23.78
N THR A 63 1.42 3.61 22.73
CA THR A 63 2.78 4.00 22.33
C THR A 63 2.81 4.92 21.11
N GLY A 64 1.72 4.97 20.33
CA GLY A 64 1.65 5.68 19.05
C GLY A 64 2.46 5.00 17.94
N VAL A 65 3.13 3.89 18.21
CA VAL A 65 3.95 3.15 17.23
C VAL A 65 3.05 2.38 16.28
N ILE A 66 3.42 2.39 14.99
CA ILE A 66 2.78 1.53 13.99
C ILE A 66 3.58 0.23 13.96
N GLU A 67 2.89 -0.89 14.17
CA GLU A 67 3.49 -2.23 14.28
C GLU A 67 2.64 -3.28 13.56
N GLY A 68 3.21 -4.43 13.23
CA GLY A 68 2.52 -5.52 12.54
C GLY A 68 3.41 -6.23 11.52
N PHE A 69 2.90 -7.31 10.97
CA PHE A 69 3.61 -8.15 10.00
C PHE A 69 4.02 -7.35 8.74
N GLU A 70 3.12 -6.55 8.17
CA GLU A 70 3.42 -5.76 6.96
C GLU A 70 4.38 -4.60 7.25
N ILE A 71 4.45 -4.15 8.50
CA ILE A 71 5.43 -3.15 8.96
C ILE A 71 6.83 -3.80 9.02
N ASP A 72 6.94 -4.99 9.63
CA ASP A 72 8.19 -5.74 9.67
C ASP A 72 8.67 -6.12 8.27
N LEU A 73 7.76 -6.58 7.40
CA LEU A 73 8.07 -6.91 6.00
C LEU A 73 8.58 -5.67 5.23
N SER A 74 7.96 -4.51 5.44
CA SER A 74 8.37 -3.25 4.81
C SER A 74 9.74 -2.78 5.29
N LYS A 75 10.05 -2.97 6.58
CA LYS A 75 11.38 -2.72 7.14
C LYS A 75 12.45 -3.64 6.53
N ALA A 76 12.11 -4.91 6.29
CA ALA A 76 13.01 -5.83 5.61
C ALA A 76 13.31 -5.39 4.16
N VAL A 77 12.30 -4.87 3.44
CA VAL A 77 12.49 -4.26 2.11
C VAL A 77 13.41 -3.04 2.19
N ALA A 78 13.21 -2.15 3.15
CA ALA A 78 14.07 -0.99 3.35
C ALA A 78 15.51 -1.40 3.66
N LYS A 79 15.72 -2.40 4.52
CA LYS A 79 17.03 -2.98 4.83
C LYS A 79 17.72 -3.55 3.58
N HIS A 80 16.97 -4.24 2.73
CA HIS A 80 17.51 -4.79 1.47
C HIS A 80 17.97 -3.66 0.51
N ILE A 81 17.19 -2.58 0.39
CA ILE A 81 17.46 -1.49 -0.55
C ILE A 81 18.56 -0.54 -0.03
N PHE A 82 18.52 -0.17 1.24
CA PHE A 82 19.33 0.91 1.84
C PHE A 82 20.39 0.39 2.82
N GLY A 83 20.33 -0.87 3.24
CA GLY A 83 21.17 -1.41 4.33
C GLY A 83 20.66 -1.02 5.73
N ASP A 84 19.58 -0.26 5.84
CA ASP A 84 18.98 0.20 7.09
C ASP A 84 17.47 -0.08 7.10
N GLU A 85 16.98 -0.83 8.08
CA GLU A 85 15.56 -1.14 8.25
C GLU A 85 14.72 0.09 8.67
N ASN A 86 15.37 1.13 9.16
CA ASN A 86 14.71 2.37 9.57
C ASN A 86 14.62 3.40 8.42
N ALA A 87 15.21 3.12 7.27
CA ALA A 87 15.08 3.94 6.07
C ALA A 87 13.70 3.79 5.42
N VAL A 88 12.63 3.87 6.24
CA VAL A 88 11.24 3.72 5.85
C VAL A 88 10.36 4.75 6.55
N GLU A 89 9.40 5.30 5.81
CA GLU A 89 8.36 6.18 6.32
C GLU A 89 6.99 5.58 6.03
N PHE A 90 6.15 5.47 7.06
CA PHE A 90 4.82 4.87 6.97
C PHE A 90 3.74 5.93 6.84
N THR A 91 2.92 5.81 5.81
CA THR A 91 1.75 6.66 5.57
C THR A 91 0.47 5.83 5.76
N PRO A 92 -0.41 6.22 6.69
CA PRO A 92 -1.67 5.54 6.91
C PRO A 92 -2.56 5.55 5.67
N VAL A 93 -3.08 4.38 5.29
CA VAL A 93 -4.01 4.25 4.16
C VAL A 93 -5.24 3.42 4.50
N THR A 94 -6.33 3.67 3.77
CA THR A 94 -7.53 2.83 3.74
C THR A 94 -7.54 1.96 2.47
N ALA A 95 -8.48 1.03 2.36
CA ALA A 95 -8.65 0.28 1.12
C ALA A 95 -9.00 1.18 -0.08
N LYS A 96 -9.63 2.35 0.17
CA LYS A 96 -9.99 3.34 -0.85
C LYS A 96 -8.82 4.23 -1.27
N THR A 97 -7.93 4.61 -0.32
CA THR A 97 -6.91 5.64 -0.57
C THR A 97 -5.56 5.08 -1.03
N ARG A 98 -5.24 3.80 -0.71
CA ARG A 98 -3.93 3.20 -0.98
C ARG A 98 -3.54 3.21 -2.47
N GLY A 99 -4.48 2.95 -3.38
CA GLY A 99 -4.22 2.98 -4.83
C GLY A 99 -3.96 4.40 -5.35
N PRO A 100 -4.88 5.36 -5.16
CA PRO A 100 -4.67 6.75 -5.57
C PRO A 100 -3.37 7.38 -5.08
N LEU A 101 -2.96 7.15 -3.81
CA LEU A 101 -1.71 7.68 -3.27
C LEU A 101 -0.47 7.02 -3.91
N LEU A 102 -0.57 5.76 -4.34
CA LEU A 102 0.48 5.12 -5.13
C LEU A 102 0.56 5.69 -6.55
N ASP A 103 -0.58 5.99 -7.17
CA ASP A 103 -0.65 6.56 -8.53
C ASP A 103 -0.05 7.97 -8.58
N THR A 104 -0.30 8.81 -7.56
CA THR A 104 0.27 10.17 -7.46
C THR A 104 1.77 10.17 -7.17
N GLY A 105 2.33 9.04 -6.70
CA GLY A 105 3.74 8.94 -6.31
C GLY A 105 4.02 9.48 -4.90
N GLU A 106 2.99 9.73 -4.09
CA GLU A 106 3.14 10.00 -2.66
C GLU A 106 3.68 8.77 -1.91
N LEU A 107 3.40 7.58 -2.45
CA LEU A 107 3.90 6.30 -1.95
C LEU A 107 4.81 5.66 -2.99
N ASP A 108 5.89 5.04 -2.53
CA ASP A 108 6.73 4.20 -3.37
C ASP A 108 6.14 2.79 -3.50
N MET A 109 5.56 2.26 -2.41
CA MET A 109 4.86 0.98 -2.40
C MET A 109 3.71 0.96 -1.38
N VAL A 110 2.85 -0.04 -1.51
CA VAL A 110 1.72 -0.31 -0.58
C VAL A 110 1.81 -1.72 -0.02
N ALA A 111 1.97 -1.84 1.29
CA ALA A 111 1.84 -3.06 2.08
C ALA A 111 0.69 -2.85 3.08
N ALA A 112 -0.54 -3.21 2.66
CA ALA A 112 -1.77 -2.80 3.35
C ALA A 112 -2.91 -3.78 3.09
N THR A 113 -2.71 -5.09 3.37
CA THR A 113 -3.66 -6.17 3.10
C THR A 113 -4.27 -6.07 1.69
N PHE A 114 -3.38 -5.89 0.68
CA PHE A 114 -3.82 -5.54 -0.66
C PHE A 114 -3.98 -6.80 -1.51
N THR A 115 -5.22 -7.27 -1.62
CA THR A 115 -5.57 -8.42 -2.45
C THR A 115 -5.20 -8.19 -3.90
N VAL A 116 -4.41 -9.10 -4.46
CA VAL A 116 -4.08 -9.16 -5.88
C VAL A 116 -5.29 -9.65 -6.65
N THR A 117 -5.73 -8.89 -7.64
CA THR A 117 -6.77 -9.29 -8.59
C THR A 117 -6.35 -8.95 -10.01
N GLU A 118 -6.89 -9.65 -11.02
CA GLU A 118 -6.60 -9.35 -12.42
C GLU A 118 -6.99 -7.91 -12.79
N GLU A 119 -8.09 -7.40 -12.23
CA GLU A 119 -8.52 -6.02 -12.42
C GLU A 119 -7.45 -5.04 -11.87
N ARG A 120 -6.92 -5.28 -10.67
CA ARG A 120 -5.90 -4.43 -10.02
C ARG A 120 -4.56 -4.48 -10.72
N LYS A 121 -4.19 -5.61 -11.33
CA LYS A 121 -2.97 -5.75 -12.12
C LYS A 121 -2.94 -4.86 -13.37
N ASN A 122 -4.08 -4.37 -13.83
CA ASN A 122 -4.13 -3.39 -14.91
C ASN A 122 -3.54 -2.03 -14.47
N SER A 123 -3.69 -1.66 -13.20
CA SER A 123 -3.28 -0.37 -12.64
C SER A 123 -1.93 -0.43 -11.92
N TRP A 124 -1.63 -1.54 -11.24
CA TRP A 124 -0.42 -1.67 -10.41
C TRP A 124 0.29 -2.99 -10.68
N ASP A 125 1.58 -3.02 -10.40
CA ASP A 125 2.33 -4.27 -10.35
C ASP A 125 2.38 -4.77 -8.91
N PHE A 126 2.25 -6.09 -8.74
CA PHE A 126 2.20 -6.74 -7.44
C PHE A 126 3.37 -7.69 -7.25
N SER A 127 3.88 -7.74 -6.05
CA SER A 127 4.87 -8.73 -5.65
C SER A 127 4.34 -10.16 -5.68
N THR A 128 5.23 -11.12 -5.47
CA THR A 128 4.84 -12.48 -5.07
C THR A 128 3.97 -12.42 -3.82
N ILE A 129 3.00 -13.36 -3.75
CA ILE A 129 2.07 -13.45 -2.62
C ILE A 129 2.85 -13.77 -1.33
N TYR A 130 2.64 -12.96 -0.29
CA TYR A 130 3.26 -13.15 1.02
C TYR A 130 2.30 -13.70 2.06
N TYR A 131 0.98 -13.56 1.87
CA TYR A 131 -0.06 -14.09 2.75
C TYR A 131 -1.30 -14.47 1.95
N VAL A 132 -2.04 -15.45 2.45
CA VAL A 132 -3.28 -15.92 1.83
C VAL A 132 -4.37 -15.97 2.90
N ASP A 133 -5.47 -15.30 2.61
CA ASP A 133 -6.66 -15.25 3.46
C ASP A 133 -7.93 -15.62 2.68
N ALA A 134 -9.08 -15.47 3.28
CA ALA A 134 -10.39 -15.58 2.64
C ALA A 134 -11.39 -14.63 3.31
N VAL A 135 -12.35 -14.12 2.57
CA VAL A 135 -13.44 -13.29 3.11
C VAL A 135 -14.25 -14.10 4.11
N ALA A 136 -14.55 -13.51 5.24
CA ALA A 136 -15.32 -14.08 6.35
C ALA A 136 -16.39 -13.10 6.85
N ILE A 137 -17.22 -13.55 7.76
CA ILE A 137 -18.34 -12.77 8.31
C ILE A 137 -18.33 -12.85 9.82
N MET A 138 -18.44 -11.69 10.47
CA MET A 138 -18.64 -11.52 11.90
C MET A 138 -20.05 -11.04 12.17
N VAL A 139 -20.70 -11.62 13.17
CA VAL A 139 -22.02 -11.22 13.66
C VAL A 139 -22.00 -11.08 15.17
N LYS A 140 -23.01 -10.43 15.76
CA LYS A 140 -23.18 -10.42 17.21
C LYS A 140 -23.35 -11.84 17.75
N LYS A 141 -22.78 -12.13 18.92
CA LYS A 141 -22.82 -13.45 19.53
C LYS A 141 -24.23 -13.92 19.87
N ASP A 142 -25.08 -12.98 20.30
CA ASP A 142 -26.49 -13.19 20.66
C ASP A 142 -27.43 -13.22 19.44
N SER A 143 -26.92 -12.97 18.23
CA SER A 143 -27.73 -13.09 17.01
C SER A 143 -28.08 -14.55 16.72
N SER A 144 -29.25 -14.76 16.10
CA SER A 144 -29.70 -16.09 15.63
C SER A 144 -28.93 -16.55 14.37
N PHE A 145 -28.08 -15.70 13.77
CA PHE A 145 -27.35 -16.05 12.54
C PHE A 145 -26.29 -17.11 12.83
N ALA A 146 -26.41 -18.25 12.18
CA ALA A 146 -25.49 -19.39 12.28
C ALA A 146 -24.78 -19.67 10.94
N THR A 147 -25.43 -19.32 9.81
CA THR A 147 -24.96 -19.57 8.46
C THR A 147 -25.10 -18.33 7.59
N PHE A 148 -24.43 -18.33 6.44
CA PHE A 148 -24.56 -17.25 5.47
C PHE A 148 -25.99 -17.05 4.96
N LYS A 149 -26.76 -18.12 4.84
CA LYS A 149 -28.17 -18.05 4.40
C LYS A 149 -29.08 -17.31 5.38
N ASP A 150 -28.74 -17.31 6.66
CA ASP A 150 -29.51 -16.57 7.68
C ASP A 150 -29.41 -15.05 7.50
N LEU A 151 -28.47 -14.59 6.66
CA LEU A 151 -28.28 -13.18 6.35
C LEU A 151 -29.16 -12.68 5.18
N ASP A 152 -30.11 -13.49 4.67
CA ASP A 152 -31.02 -13.02 3.61
C ASP A 152 -31.78 -11.76 4.03
N GLY A 153 -31.75 -10.75 3.16
CA GLY A 153 -32.34 -9.42 3.41
C GLY A 153 -31.58 -8.54 4.42
N LYS A 154 -30.48 -9.02 5.02
CA LYS A 154 -29.70 -8.34 6.06
C LYS A 154 -28.72 -7.32 5.49
N THR A 155 -28.29 -6.40 6.37
CA THR A 155 -27.31 -5.36 6.01
C THR A 155 -25.92 -5.74 6.48
N ILE A 156 -24.98 -5.83 5.52
CA ILE A 156 -23.59 -6.17 5.76
C ILE A 156 -22.73 -4.92 5.68
N GLY A 157 -21.93 -4.64 6.70
CA GLY A 157 -20.89 -3.61 6.68
C GLY A 157 -19.65 -4.10 5.97
N VAL A 158 -19.17 -3.32 5.02
CA VAL A 158 -17.96 -3.60 4.23
C VAL A 158 -17.12 -2.34 4.06
N ALA A 159 -15.81 -2.51 3.80
CA ALA A 159 -14.95 -1.38 3.52
C ALA A 159 -15.07 -0.91 2.06
N GLN A 160 -15.08 0.41 1.85
CA GLN A 160 -15.08 1.03 0.52
C GLN A 160 -13.89 0.56 -0.31
N SER A 161 -14.11 0.21 -1.58
CA SER A 161 -13.07 -0.23 -2.54
C SER A 161 -12.33 -1.53 -2.16
N ALA A 162 -12.83 -2.27 -1.15
CA ALA A 162 -12.39 -3.63 -0.86
C ALA A 162 -13.00 -4.65 -1.84
N THR A 163 -12.42 -5.83 -1.92
CA THR A 163 -12.94 -6.96 -2.72
C THR A 163 -14.16 -7.62 -2.09
N THR A 164 -14.37 -7.39 -0.79
CA THR A 164 -15.35 -8.08 0.06
C THR A 164 -16.77 -8.02 -0.51
N LYS A 165 -17.25 -6.83 -0.89
CA LYS A 165 -18.62 -6.66 -1.43
C LYS A 165 -18.83 -7.55 -2.66
N LYS A 166 -17.92 -7.49 -3.64
CA LYS A 166 -17.98 -8.30 -4.87
C LYS A 166 -17.96 -9.80 -4.57
N SER A 167 -17.15 -10.22 -3.58
CA SER A 167 -17.08 -11.61 -3.15
C SER A 167 -18.38 -12.09 -2.51
N LEU A 168 -18.99 -11.26 -1.67
CA LEU A 168 -20.29 -11.58 -1.05
C LEU A 168 -21.44 -11.55 -2.05
N GLU A 169 -21.44 -10.65 -3.02
CA GLU A 169 -22.43 -10.61 -4.09
C GLU A 169 -22.43 -11.91 -4.90
N ALA A 170 -21.22 -12.43 -5.22
CA ALA A 170 -21.10 -13.73 -5.88
C ALA A 170 -21.63 -14.86 -5.00
N GLY A 171 -21.20 -14.92 -3.73
CA GLY A 171 -21.67 -15.93 -2.77
C GLY A 171 -23.18 -15.86 -2.52
N ALA A 172 -23.76 -14.65 -2.44
CA ALA A 172 -25.20 -14.46 -2.27
C ALA A 172 -26.00 -14.99 -3.45
N LYS A 173 -25.52 -14.71 -4.67
CA LYS A 173 -26.10 -15.25 -5.90
C LYS A 173 -26.12 -16.78 -5.88
N ASP A 174 -24.99 -17.41 -5.51
CA ASP A 174 -24.86 -18.87 -5.46
C ASP A 174 -25.75 -19.48 -4.35
N ALA A 175 -25.90 -18.76 -3.23
CA ALA A 175 -26.75 -19.20 -2.11
C ALA A 175 -28.26 -18.92 -2.33
N GLY A 176 -28.64 -18.12 -3.35
CA GLY A 176 -30.01 -17.70 -3.64
C GLY A 176 -30.55 -16.71 -2.59
N ILE A 177 -29.71 -15.86 -2.02
CA ILE A 177 -30.09 -14.83 -1.03
C ILE A 177 -29.80 -13.42 -1.56
N THR A 178 -30.39 -12.42 -0.92
CA THR A 178 -30.17 -11.01 -1.21
C THR A 178 -29.56 -10.30 -0.02
N LEU A 179 -28.48 -9.55 -0.21
CA LEU A 179 -27.82 -8.78 0.83
C LEU A 179 -27.96 -7.27 0.57
N LYS A 180 -28.01 -6.49 1.64
CA LYS A 180 -27.85 -5.04 1.63
C LYS A 180 -26.46 -4.69 2.11
N TYR A 181 -25.88 -3.61 1.61
CA TYR A 181 -24.53 -3.20 1.98
C TYR A 181 -24.49 -1.79 2.54
N SER A 182 -23.75 -1.62 3.64
CA SER A 182 -23.32 -0.32 4.15
C SER A 182 -21.81 -0.23 4.04
N GLU A 183 -21.31 0.79 3.32
CA GLU A 183 -19.90 0.96 3.03
C GLU A 183 -19.27 2.01 3.95
N TYR A 184 -18.13 1.68 4.56
CA TYR A 184 -17.41 2.51 5.52
C TYR A 184 -15.98 2.77 5.05
N ALA A 185 -15.35 3.82 5.56
CA ALA A 185 -13.98 4.16 5.22
C ALA A 185 -12.97 3.25 5.96
N THR A 186 -13.25 2.91 7.22
CA THR A 186 -12.33 2.18 8.11
C THR A 186 -13.02 0.98 8.75
N TYR A 187 -12.22 0.00 9.20
CA TYR A 187 -12.75 -1.18 9.88
C TYR A 187 -13.31 -0.88 11.29
N PRO A 188 -12.70 0.04 12.09
CA PRO A 188 -13.31 0.47 13.35
C PRO A 188 -14.73 1.03 13.19
N GLU A 189 -14.99 1.79 12.12
CA GLU A 189 -16.35 2.29 11.85
C GLU A 189 -17.33 1.16 11.59
N ILE A 190 -16.92 0.09 10.90
CA ILE A 190 -17.76 -1.09 10.66
C ILE A 190 -18.04 -1.82 11.97
N LYS A 191 -16.98 -2.01 12.80
CA LYS A 191 -17.16 -2.67 14.12
C LYS A 191 -18.13 -1.90 15.01
N VAL A 192 -17.99 -0.57 15.11
CA VAL A 192 -18.93 0.29 15.85
C VAL A 192 -20.36 0.20 15.27
N ALA A 193 -20.50 0.09 13.96
CA ALA A 193 -21.82 -0.08 13.34
C ALA A 193 -22.45 -1.43 13.66
N LEU A 194 -21.65 -2.51 13.73
CA LEU A 194 -22.10 -3.83 14.17
C LEU A 194 -22.52 -3.81 15.64
N ASP A 195 -21.69 -3.26 16.52
CA ASP A 195 -21.95 -3.21 17.97
C ASP A 195 -23.22 -2.42 18.30
N SER A 196 -23.44 -1.31 17.60
CA SER A 196 -24.64 -0.48 17.76
C SER A 196 -25.89 -1.03 17.07
N GLY A 197 -25.78 -2.14 16.32
CA GLY A 197 -26.91 -2.74 15.60
C GLY A 197 -27.36 -1.96 14.37
N ARG A 198 -26.54 -1.05 13.83
CA ARG A 198 -26.82 -0.34 12.56
C ARG A 198 -26.63 -1.24 11.34
N ILE A 199 -25.86 -2.31 11.49
CA ILE A 199 -25.67 -3.39 10.52
C ILE A 199 -25.85 -4.73 11.22
N ASP A 200 -26.20 -5.77 10.46
CA ASP A 200 -26.42 -7.12 10.98
C ASP A 200 -25.13 -7.95 11.02
N ALA A 201 -24.20 -7.65 10.12
CA ALA A 201 -22.91 -8.34 10.03
C ALA A 201 -21.79 -7.43 9.55
N PHE A 202 -20.56 -7.72 9.97
CA PHE A 202 -19.32 -7.12 9.47
C PHE A 202 -18.56 -8.16 8.64
N SER A 203 -18.24 -7.85 7.41
CA SER A 203 -17.47 -8.75 6.55
C SER A 203 -16.21 -8.09 6.03
N VAL A 204 -15.12 -8.84 6.13
CA VAL A 204 -13.79 -8.61 5.56
C VAL A 204 -13.02 -9.92 5.64
N ASP A 205 -11.73 -9.93 5.34
CA ASP A 205 -10.88 -11.11 5.37
C ASP A 205 -10.75 -11.66 6.79
N PHE A 206 -10.65 -12.97 6.93
CA PHE A 206 -10.76 -13.69 8.20
C PHE A 206 -9.74 -13.21 9.24
N ALA A 207 -8.47 -13.09 8.86
CA ALA A 207 -7.42 -12.67 9.80
C ALA A 207 -7.64 -11.24 10.31
N ILE A 208 -8.23 -10.35 9.47
CA ILE A 208 -8.62 -9.01 9.90
C ILE A 208 -9.76 -9.09 10.92
N LEU A 209 -10.83 -9.86 10.63
CA LEU A 209 -11.94 -10.03 11.57
C LEU A 209 -11.49 -10.63 12.90
N ASN A 210 -10.54 -11.56 12.85
CA ASN A 210 -10.01 -12.19 14.07
C ASN A 210 -9.33 -11.15 14.99
N GLY A 211 -8.70 -10.12 14.41
CA GLY A 211 -8.16 -8.98 15.17
C GLY A 211 -9.22 -8.08 15.82
N TYR A 212 -10.47 -8.17 15.39
CA TYR A 212 -11.64 -7.46 15.95
C TYR A 212 -12.57 -8.33 16.77
N LEU A 213 -12.24 -9.64 16.89
CA LEU A 213 -13.10 -10.58 17.59
C LEU A 213 -13.06 -10.34 19.09
N GLU A 214 -14.20 -10.07 19.68
CA GLU A 214 -14.46 -9.87 21.09
C GLU A 214 -15.54 -10.85 21.58
N ASP A 215 -15.72 -10.97 22.88
CA ASP A 215 -16.71 -11.86 23.48
C ASP A 215 -18.16 -11.56 23.07
N SER A 216 -18.43 -10.34 22.61
CA SER A 216 -19.72 -9.88 22.10
C SER A 216 -20.04 -10.35 20.68
N CYS A 217 -19.05 -10.92 19.96
CA CYS A 217 -19.15 -11.31 18.55
C CYS A 217 -18.81 -12.80 18.35
N LYS A 218 -19.20 -13.31 17.18
CA LYS A 218 -18.80 -14.62 16.67
C LYS A 218 -18.54 -14.55 15.17
N LEU A 219 -17.67 -15.42 14.68
CA LEU A 219 -17.43 -15.60 13.24
C LEU A 219 -18.31 -16.73 12.73
N LEU A 220 -18.92 -16.54 11.56
CA LEU A 220 -19.56 -17.63 10.83
C LEU A 220 -18.49 -18.55 10.26
N SER A 221 -18.85 -19.83 10.02
CA SER A 221 -17.90 -20.85 9.53
C SER A 221 -17.51 -20.67 8.07
N GLU A 222 -18.40 -20.09 7.26
CA GLU A 222 -18.22 -19.95 5.83
C GLU A 222 -17.06 -19.01 5.49
N ARG A 223 -16.36 -19.37 4.41
CA ARG A 223 -15.29 -18.57 3.82
C ARG A 223 -15.60 -18.37 2.34
N PHE A 224 -15.37 -17.14 1.87
CA PHE A 224 -15.62 -16.75 0.48
C PHE A 224 -14.28 -16.36 -0.16
N ALA A 225 -14.23 -16.36 -1.45
CA ALA A 225 -13.17 -15.85 -2.30
C ALA A 225 -11.78 -15.67 -1.62
N LYS A 226 -10.85 -16.47 -2.04
CA LYS A 226 -9.44 -16.39 -1.64
C LYS A 226 -8.91 -14.96 -1.78
N GLN A 227 -8.14 -14.50 -0.79
CA GLN A 227 -7.54 -13.18 -0.73
C GLN A 227 -6.01 -13.33 -0.70
N ASP A 228 -5.40 -13.22 -1.88
CA ASP A 228 -3.94 -13.28 -2.06
C ASP A 228 -3.34 -11.91 -1.84
N TYR A 229 -2.58 -11.68 -0.75
CA TYR A 229 -1.96 -10.39 -0.48
C TYR A 229 -0.60 -10.26 -1.16
N GLY A 230 -0.41 -9.15 -1.87
CA GLY A 230 0.84 -8.73 -2.47
C GLY A 230 1.17 -7.27 -2.14
N ILE A 231 2.45 -6.93 -2.13
CA ILE A 231 2.89 -5.53 -2.08
C ILE A 231 2.69 -4.94 -3.47
N ALA A 232 1.98 -3.80 -3.54
CA ALA A 232 1.77 -3.09 -4.79
C ALA A 232 2.83 -2.00 -4.98
N VAL A 233 3.31 -1.87 -6.21
CA VAL A 233 4.15 -0.77 -6.68
C VAL A 233 3.50 -0.10 -7.90
N LYS A 234 3.91 1.12 -8.22
CA LYS A 234 3.42 1.83 -9.41
C LYS A 234 3.67 0.98 -10.66
N LYS A 235 2.71 0.95 -11.56
CA LYS A 235 2.80 0.20 -12.82
C LYS A 235 4.07 0.54 -13.59
N GLY A 236 4.85 -0.50 -13.95
CA GLY A 236 6.11 -0.37 -14.67
C GLY A 236 7.34 -0.09 -13.78
N ASN A 237 7.19 0.03 -12.46
CA ASN A 237 8.33 0.17 -11.54
C ASN A 237 8.95 -1.21 -11.24
N THR A 238 9.53 -1.85 -12.26
CA THR A 238 10.08 -3.20 -12.18
C THR A 238 11.26 -3.28 -11.23
N ALA A 239 12.11 -2.25 -11.17
CA ALA A 239 13.30 -2.24 -10.32
C ALA A 239 12.93 -2.32 -8.82
N LEU A 240 11.92 -1.58 -8.36
CA LEU A 240 11.42 -1.69 -6.99
C LEU A 240 10.70 -3.02 -6.77
N LEU A 241 9.91 -3.47 -7.75
CA LEU A 241 9.23 -4.76 -7.67
C LEU A 241 10.20 -5.93 -7.50
N ASP A 242 11.31 -5.92 -8.25
CA ASP A 242 12.36 -6.94 -8.17
C ASP A 242 13.04 -6.94 -6.80
N ALA A 243 13.32 -5.76 -6.23
CA ALA A 243 13.88 -5.64 -4.89
C ALA A 243 12.91 -6.20 -3.81
N VAL A 244 11.61 -5.89 -3.93
CA VAL A 244 10.56 -6.42 -3.06
C VAL A 244 10.47 -7.95 -3.18
N ASN A 245 10.45 -8.47 -4.41
CA ASN A 245 10.37 -9.91 -4.67
C ASN A 245 11.60 -10.67 -4.16
N SER A 246 12.79 -10.10 -4.36
CA SER A 246 14.05 -10.66 -3.83
C SER A 246 13.99 -10.73 -2.30
N THR A 247 13.55 -9.66 -1.64
CA THR A 247 13.39 -9.64 -0.18
C THR A 247 12.43 -10.74 0.29
N ILE A 248 11.24 -10.85 -0.32
CA ILE A 248 10.26 -11.88 0.05
C ILE A 248 10.83 -13.30 -0.16
N ALA A 249 11.57 -13.52 -1.27
CA ALA A 249 12.20 -14.81 -1.56
C ALA A 249 13.26 -15.17 -0.52
N ASP A 250 14.12 -14.22 -0.15
CA ASP A 250 15.16 -14.42 0.86
C ASP A 250 14.55 -14.72 2.25
N LEU A 251 13.53 -13.97 2.66
CA LEU A 251 12.81 -14.21 3.90
C LEU A 251 12.11 -15.58 3.93
N LYS A 252 11.55 -16.02 2.79
CA LYS A 252 10.99 -17.39 2.67
C LYS A 252 12.07 -18.44 2.79
N LYS A 253 13.19 -18.27 2.10
CA LYS A 253 14.30 -19.22 2.09
C LYS A 253 14.96 -19.36 3.45
N SER A 254 15.13 -18.27 4.21
CA SER A 254 15.71 -18.27 5.55
C SER A 254 14.73 -18.77 6.64
N GLY A 255 13.41 -18.83 6.35
CA GLY A 255 12.37 -19.09 7.34
C GLY A 255 11.95 -17.85 8.15
N GLU A 256 12.55 -16.70 7.90
CA GLU A 256 12.22 -15.46 8.62
C GLU A 256 10.79 -14.99 8.34
N LEU A 257 10.26 -15.23 7.11
CA LEU A 257 8.86 -14.89 6.80
C LEU A 257 7.90 -15.66 7.71
N ASP A 258 8.15 -16.95 7.91
CA ASP A 258 7.36 -17.81 8.80
C ASP A 258 7.48 -17.38 10.26
N ALA A 259 8.66 -16.96 10.68
CA ALA A 259 8.90 -16.43 12.03
C ALA A 259 8.14 -15.09 12.23
N MET A 260 8.11 -14.20 11.23
CA MET A 260 7.32 -12.98 11.27
C MET A 260 5.82 -13.27 11.36
N LEU A 261 5.30 -14.19 10.54
CA LEU A 261 3.89 -14.61 10.60
C LEU A 261 3.52 -15.17 11.97
N SER A 262 4.37 -16.03 12.54
CA SER A 262 4.16 -16.59 13.87
C SER A 262 4.22 -15.53 14.97
N LYS A 263 5.16 -14.59 14.89
CA LYS A 263 5.27 -13.44 15.82
C LYS A 263 3.95 -12.66 15.91
N TRP A 264 3.26 -12.53 14.79
CA TRP A 264 2.03 -11.75 14.69
C TRP A 264 0.75 -12.59 14.76
N GLY A 265 0.85 -13.90 15.09
CA GLY A 265 -0.31 -14.78 15.24
C GLY A 265 -1.06 -15.06 13.92
N LEU A 266 -0.34 -15.00 12.80
CA LEU A 266 -0.88 -15.21 11.44
C LEU A 266 -0.58 -16.61 10.88
N LYS A 267 0.04 -17.47 11.68
CA LYS A 267 0.37 -18.86 11.33
C LYS A 267 -0.10 -19.80 12.41
#